data_29bad22cf1968f51333a47658dc9b408
#
_entry.id   29bad22cf1968f51333a47658dc9b408
#
_cell.length_a   1.000
_cell.length_b   1.000
_cell.length_c   1.000
_cell.angle_alpha   90.00
_cell.angle_beta   90.00
_cell.angle_gamma   90.00
#
_symmetry.space_group_name_H-M   'P 1'
#
loop_
_entity.id
_entity.type
_entity.pdbx_description
1 polymer ?
#
loop_
_entity_poly.entity_id
_entity_poly.type
_entity_poly.pdbx_seq_one_letter_code
_entity_poly.pdbx_strand_id
1 'polypeptide(L)'
;MPLPILRTISLLTLAVLISACSSGSNNSTSKPPASASEVPQPTPRATCGPGSRPETGIQGRVSREDLTSGRTREGFTCNTEMIGSYSKQNNFGTVGGFKVERYTDAAGHDCAYYDTTLLFPTNLIDAQGGVNVLDMSDPTQPVLTAQLLTPAMLSPHESLVLSKERGVLAAVLGNPAFGPGVVDVYDISGDCRHPVLKSVAPVGVLGHESGFSPDGKTFYSASPGTPTLTAIDLTNLSVPVPIMTIPLKSHGLSISADGNRAYIAGGGGNMPGSSGPENASGMVILDVSEIQARKPKPTVREISRVTWPSISIPQNAIPITIKGKPYLVEIDEYTDSTTSPSGAGNIGAGRIIDISDETKPKVISNLRLEVHQPENKAVRDGDPGANLPVQGYGGHYCNVPTRVDPTIVACSMIISGLRVFDIRDPFHPREIAYFNPPTSPRNFPEESNWAMSSPSFVPERKEIWYTDGFSGFYAVRVTNGAWADK
;
A
#
# COMPACT_ATOMS: atom_id res chain seq x y z
N MET A 1 5.59 -43.16 -32.08
CA MET A 1 4.26 -42.63 -31.70
C MET A 1 4.34 -42.18 -30.26
N PRO A 2 4.45 -40.90 -29.97
CA PRO A 2 4.25 -40.38 -28.62
C PRO A 2 2.85 -39.76 -28.51
N LEU A 3 2.16 -40.11 -27.44
CA LEU A 3 0.86 -39.60 -27.01
C LEU A 3 0.97 -38.15 -26.50
N PRO A 4 -0.02 -37.29 -26.72
CA PRO A 4 -0.04 -35.94 -26.17
C PRO A 4 -0.61 -35.99 -24.76
N ILE A 5 0.19 -35.60 -23.77
CA ILE A 5 -0.27 -35.39 -22.36
C ILE A 5 -0.75 -33.96 -22.21
N LEU A 6 -2.04 -33.85 -22.04
CA LEU A 6 -2.88 -32.85 -21.38
C LEU A 6 -2.28 -31.50 -20.94
N ARG A 7 -2.64 -30.48 -21.69
CA ARG A 7 -2.84 -29.10 -21.20
C ARG A 7 -4.29 -28.96 -20.67
N THR A 8 -4.54 -29.29 -19.43
CA THR A 8 -5.83 -29.00 -18.75
C THR A 8 -5.65 -28.98 -17.24
N ILE A 9 -4.88 -28.03 -16.72
CA ILE A 9 -4.89 -27.65 -15.31
C ILE A 9 -4.64 -26.14 -15.29
N SER A 10 -5.67 -25.33 -15.48
CA SER A 10 -5.57 -23.86 -15.30
C SER A 10 -6.91 -23.17 -15.03
N LEU A 11 -7.94 -23.84 -14.59
CA LEU A 11 -9.24 -23.18 -14.38
C LEU A 11 -9.90 -23.44 -13.02
N LEU A 12 -9.22 -24.09 -12.06
CA LEU A 12 -9.88 -24.47 -10.81
C LEU A 12 -9.40 -23.71 -9.55
N THR A 13 -8.46 -22.81 -9.64
CA THR A 13 -7.89 -22.12 -8.45
C THR A 13 -8.45 -20.73 -8.17
N LEU A 14 -9.26 -20.16 -9.05
CA LEU A 14 -9.81 -18.81 -8.85
C LEU A 14 -11.13 -18.77 -8.05
N ALA A 15 -11.78 -19.91 -7.82
CA ALA A 15 -13.10 -19.96 -7.17
C ALA A 15 -13.08 -20.06 -5.63
N VAL A 16 -11.91 -20.27 -5.01
CA VAL A 16 -11.83 -20.51 -3.54
C VAL A 16 -11.64 -19.21 -2.73
N LEU A 17 -11.29 -18.10 -3.37
CA LEU A 17 -11.01 -16.83 -2.68
C LEU A 17 -12.25 -15.97 -2.36
N ILE A 18 -13.41 -16.30 -2.87
CA ILE A 18 -14.65 -15.50 -2.67
C ILE A 18 -15.46 -15.96 -1.45
N SER A 19 -15.12 -17.11 -0.84
CA SER A 19 -15.95 -17.74 0.19
C SER A 19 -15.66 -17.31 1.64
N ALA A 20 -14.70 -16.43 1.89
CA ALA A 20 -14.35 -16.01 3.26
C ALA A 20 -15.10 -14.77 3.77
N CYS A 21 -15.96 -14.15 2.97
CA CYS A 21 -16.68 -12.92 3.36
C CYS A 21 -18.22 -13.02 3.39
N SER A 22 -18.83 -14.20 3.32
CA SER A 22 -20.29 -14.28 3.37
C SER A 22 -20.80 -15.30 4.40
N SER A 23 -20.96 -14.85 5.63
CA SER A 23 -21.94 -15.38 6.58
C SER A 23 -22.53 -14.23 7.37
N GLY A 24 -23.56 -13.61 6.84
CA GLY A 24 -24.37 -12.60 7.49
C GLY A 24 -25.77 -12.65 6.90
N SER A 25 -26.74 -13.05 7.71
CA SER A 25 -28.14 -13.25 7.40
C SER A 25 -28.81 -12.02 6.78
N ASN A 26 -29.62 -12.27 5.77
CA ASN A 26 -30.53 -11.33 5.10
C ASN A 26 -31.46 -10.62 6.09
N ASN A 27 -31.33 -9.30 6.17
CA ASN A 27 -32.41 -8.38 6.37
C ASN A 27 -32.18 -7.18 5.45
N SER A 28 -32.78 -7.25 4.25
CA SER A 28 -32.72 -6.21 3.24
C SER A 28 -33.64 -5.04 3.65
N THR A 29 -33.09 -4.04 4.29
CA THR A 29 -33.60 -2.67 4.12
C THR A 29 -32.63 -1.97 3.17
N SER A 30 -33.03 -1.86 1.91
CA SER A 30 -32.32 -1.10 0.89
C SER A 30 -32.18 0.34 1.36
N LYS A 31 -30.97 0.73 1.78
CA LYS A 31 -30.63 2.15 1.97
C LYS A 31 -30.66 2.79 0.57
N PRO A 32 -31.27 3.98 0.43
CA PRO A 32 -31.21 4.69 -0.85
C PRO A 32 -29.75 4.89 -1.28
N PRO A 33 -29.44 4.88 -2.60
CA PRO A 33 -28.11 5.22 -3.06
C PRO A 33 -27.71 6.59 -2.52
N ALA A 34 -26.44 6.70 -2.08
CA ALA A 34 -25.90 7.98 -1.63
C ALA A 34 -26.14 9.04 -2.70
N SER A 35 -26.63 10.21 -2.30
CA SER A 35 -26.85 11.31 -3.24
C SER A 35 -25.49 11.76 -3.81
N ALA A 36 -25.47 12.24 -5.04
CA ALA A 36 -24.24 12.76 -5.69
C ALA A 36 -23.52 13.86 -4.87
N SER A 37 -24.20 14.45 -3.90
CA SER A 37 -23.65 15.44 -2.95
C SER A 37 -22.76 14.85 -1.85
N GLU A 38 -22.68 13.52 -1.69
CA GLU A 38 -21.86 12.85 -0.66
C GLU A 38 -20.48 12.43 -1.17
N VAL A 39 -20.24 12.47 -2.48
CA VAL A 39 -18.91 12.15 -3.04
C VAL A 39 -18.06 13.42 -3.06
N PRO A 40 -16.88 13.41 -2.42
CA PRO A 40 -15.99 14.55 -2.43
C PRO A 40 -15.56 14.92 -3.85
N GLN A 41 -15.40 16.23 -4.13
CA GLN A 41 -14.91 16.72 -5.42
C GLN A 41 -13.49 16.21 -5.71
N PRO A 42 -13.11 16.04 -6.99
CA PRO A 42 -11.76 15.65 -7.34
C PRO A 42 -10.74 16.71 -6.92
N THR A 43 -9.55 16.26 -6.59
CA THR A 43 -8.41 17.12 -6.29
C THR A 43 -8.00 17.88 -7.57
N PRO A 44 -7.73 19.20 -7.50
CA PRO A 44 -7.33 19.97 -8.68
C PRO A 44 -6.14 19.34 -9.40
N ARG A 45 -6.22 19.29 -10.75
CA ARG A 45 -5.20 18.69 -11.63
C ARG A 45 -3.87 19.41 -11.55
N ALA A 46 -2.80 18.67 -11.81
CA ALA A 46 -1.47 19.23 -12.03
C ALA A 46 -1.41 20.08 -13.30
N THR A 47 -0.66 21.18 -13.23
CA THR A 47 -0.22 21.93 -14.41
C THR A 47 1.11 21.35 -14.87
N CYS A 48 1.15 20.75 -16.02
CA CYS A 48 2.33 20.06 -16.53
C CYS A 48 3.30 21.03 -17.19
N GLY A 49 4.56 20.99 -16.76
CA GLY A 49 5.65 21.79 -17.33
C GLY A 49 6.32 21.11 -18.53
N PRO A 50 7.38 21.73 -19.07
CA PRO A 50 8.13 21.19 -20.21
C PRO A 50 8.62 19.77 -19.98
N GLY A 51 8.67 18.96 -21.03
CA GLY A 51 9.10 17.55 -21.01
C GLY A 51 8.04 16.56 -20.53
N SER A 52 6.87 17.04 -20.08
CA SER A 52 5.75 16.18 -19.71
C SER A 52 5.06 15.57 -20.93
N ARG A 53 4.47 14.39 -20.75
CA ARG A 53 3.53 13.72 -21.68
C ARG A 53 2.20 13.53 -20.96
N PRO A 54 1.35 14.56 -20.91
CA PRO A 54 0.14 14.49 -20.10
C PRO A 54 -0.84 13.44 -20.61
N GLU A 55 -1.61 12.88 -19.68
CA GLU A 55 -2.80 12.10 -19.96
C GLU A 55 -3.83 12.92 -20.75
N THR A 56 -4.69 12.25 -21.50
CA THR A 56 -5.74 12.89 -22.29
C THR A 56 -7.09 12.80 -21.59
N GLY A 57 -7.88 13.90 -21.62
CA GLY A 57 -9.25 13.88 -21.13
C GLY A 57 -9.37 13.86 -19.60
N ILE A 58 -10.02 12.85 -19.03
CA ILE A 58 -10.34 12.75 -17.58
C ILE A 58 -9.08 12.48 -16.78
N GLN A 59 -8.87 13.25 -15.68
CA GLN A 59 -7.72 13.07 -14.78
C GLN A 59 -7.65 11.63 -14.24
N GLY A 60 -6.50 11.01 -14.41
CA GLY A 60 -6.23 9.65 -13.95
C GLY A 60 -6.68 8.54 -14.89
N ARG A 61 -7.34 8.87 -16.01
CA ARG A 61 -7.86 7.85 -16.92
C ARG A 61 -6.78 7.35 -17.89
N VAL A 62 -6.73 6.03 -18.08
CA VAL A 62 -5.99 5.35 -19.14
C VAL A 62 -7.00 4.75 -20.10
N SER A 63 -7.28 5.45 -21.19
CA SER A 63 -8.40 5.14 -22.06
C SER A 63 -8.12 4.01 -23.05
N ARG A 64 -9.18 3.35 -23.52
CA ARG A 64 -9.08 2.37 -24.60
C ARG A 64 -8.57 3.01 -25.90
N GLU A 65 -8.90 4.27 -26.14
CA GLU A 65 -8.41 5.05 -27.28
C GLU A 65 -6.89 5.24 -27.21
N ASP A 66 -6.35 5.55 -26.01
CA ASP A 66 -4.92 5.69 -25.81
C ASP A 66 -4.19 4.33 -25.98
N LEU A 67 -4.81 3.22 -25.57
CA LEU A 67 -4.27 1.89 -25.81
C LEU A 67 -4.24 1.55 -27.31
N THR A 68 -5.35 1.73 -28.01
CA THR A 68 -5.45 1.37 -29.43
C THR A 68 -4.59 2.23 -30.32
N SER A 69 -4.38 3.49 -29.97
CA SER A 69 -3.43 4.38 -30.68
C SER A 69 -1.95 4.10 -30.36
N GLY A 70 -1.68 3.27 -29.34
CA GLY A 70 -0.33 2.98 -28.86
C GLY A 70 0.23 4.03 -27.90
N ARG A 71 -0.53 5.07 -27.54
CA ARG A 71 -0.08 6.16 -26.67
C ARG A 71 0.26 5.67 -25.26
N THR A 72 -0.45 4.67 -24.74
CA THR A 72 -0.16 4.07 -23.42
C THR A 72 1.24 3.45 -23.36
N ARG A 73 1.79 3.01 -24.51
CA ARG A 73 3.14 2.41 -24.58
C ARG A 73 4.26 3.44 -24.48
N GLU A 74 3.94 4.72 -24.53
CA GLU A 74 4.88 5.81 -24.24
C GLU A 74 4.82 6.24 -22.76
N GLY A 75 3.77 5.84 -22.05
CA GLY A 75 3.45 6.26 -20.69
C GLY A 75 2.96 7.71 -20.61
N PHE A 76 2.43 8.07 -19.45
CA PHE A 76 1.95 9.43 -19.16
C PHE A 76 2.75 10.04 -18.02
N THR A 77 3.20 11.27 -18.21
CA THR A 77 3.99 11.99 -17.21
C THR A 77 3.54 13.43 -17.08
N CYS A 78 3.58 13.95 -15.86
CA CYS A 78 3.39 15.37 -15.60
C CYS A 78 4.38 15.76 -14.50
N ASN A 79 5.32 16.67 -14.83
CA ASN A 79 6.37 17.10 -13.92
C ASN A 79 7.16 15.93 -13.30
N THR A 80 7.34 14.86 -14.05
CA THR A 80 8.13 13.70 -13.65
C THR A 80 9.03 13.20 -14.78
N GLU A 81 10.15 12.62 -14.39
CA GLU A 81 11.13 11.99 -15.26
C GLU A 81 11.53 10.64 -14.66
N MET A 82 11.55 9.59 -15.47
CA MET A 82 12.10 8.31 -15.07
C MET A 82 13.63 8.39 -15.05
N ILE A 83 14.24 8.13 -13.90
CA ILE A 83 15.69 8.15 -13.69
C ILE A 83 16.27 6.77 -13.98
N GLY A 84 15.62 5.74 -13.47
CA GLY A 84 16.01 4.36 -13.70
C GLY A 84 14.90 3.39 -13.39
N SER A 85 15.09 2.16 -13.81
CA SER A 85 14.13 1.09 -13.56
C SER A 85 14.83 -0.25 -13.42
N TYR A 86 14.18 -1.18 -12.75
CA TYR A 86 14.61 -2.56 -12.65
C TYR A 86 13.42 -3.50 -12.82
N SER A 87 13.54 -4.45 -13.73
CA SER A 87 12.52 -5.46 -13.96
C SER A 87 13.18 -6.82 -14.18
N LYS A 88 12.91 -7.76 -13.28
CA LYS A 88 13.28 -9.16 -13.46
C LYS A 88 11.99 -9.97 -13.53
N GLN A 89 11.67 -10.47 -14.71
CA GLN A 89 10.48 -11.29 -14.89
C GLN A 89 10.58 -12.59 -14.08
N ASN A 90 9.51 -12.92 -13.39
CA ASN A 90 9.28 -14.25 -12.86
C ASN A 90 8.43 -15.09 -13.84
N ASN A 91 8.29 -16.39 -13.57
CA ASN A 91 7.53 -17.31 -14.44
C ASN A 91 6.02 -16.99 -14.47
N PHE A 92 5.51 -16.17 -13.55
CA PHE A 92 4.10 -15.80 -13.40
C PHE A 92 3.76 -14.41 -13.91
N GLY A 93 4.76 -13.67 -14.38
CA GLY A 93 4.57 -12.39 -15.04
C GLY A 93 4.38 -11.18 -14.13
N THR A 94 4.50 -11.32 -12.80
CA THR A 94 4.54 -10.20 -11.87
C THR A 94 6.00 -9.86 -11.53
N VAL A 95 6.33 -8.57 -11.40
CA VAL A 95 7.72 -8.11 -11.24
C VAL A 95 7.86 -7.00 -10.22
N GLY A 96 6.76 -6.57 -9.61
CA GLY A 96 6.70 -5.63 -8.51
C GLY A 96 5.58 -6.01 -7.56
N GLY A 97 5.60 -5.49 -6.35
CA GLY A 97 4.65 -5.82 -5.30
C GLY A 97 4.16 -4.59 -4.53
N PHE A 98 3.94 -4.75 -3.22
CA PHE A 98 3.16 -3.84 -2.40
C PHE A 98 3.99 -2.83 -1.62
N LYS A 99 5.28 -3.08 -1.41
CA LYS A 99 6.14 -2.21 -0.61
C LYS A 99 7.44 -1.90 -1.35
N VAL A 100 7.90 -0.65 -1.20
CA VAL A 100 9.28 -0.27 -1.47
C VAL A 100 9.83 0.38 -0.22
N GLU A 101 10.88 -0.18 0.34
CA GLU A 101 11.56 0.35 1.52
C GLU A 101 12.95 0.82 1.14
N ARG A 102 13.36 2.00 1.63
CA ARG A 102 14.68 2.59 1.42
C ARG A 102 15.48 2.63 2.70
N TYR A 103 16.74 2.21 2.61
CA TYR A 103 17.72 2.35 3.68
C TYR A 103 19.07 2.81 3.14
N THR A 104 19.71 3.73 3.84
CA THR A 104 21.10 4.11 3.59
C THR A 104 21.93 3.65 4.78
N ASP A 105 22.93 2.80 4.55
CA ASP A 105 23.78 2.29 5.61
C ASP A 105 24.87 3.30 6.04
N ALA A 106 25.63 2.94 7.08
CA ALA A 106 26.67 3.80 7.63
C ALA A 106 27.85 4.05 6.67
N ALA A 107 28.02 3.19 5.65
CA ALA A 107 29.02 3.35 4.59
C ALA A 107 28.54 4.26 3.46
N GLY A 108 27.24 4.63 3.46
CA GLY A 108 26.62 5.49 2.46
C GLY A 108 26.06 4.73 1.26
N HIS A 109 25.96 3.39 1.31
CA HIS A 109 25.25 2.65 0.29
C HIS A 109 23.77 2.94 0.41
N ASP A 110 23.10 3.22 -0.71
CA ASP A 110 21.66 3.48 -0.77
C ASP A 110 20.98 2.23 -1.34
N CYS A 111 20.05 1.64 -0.59
CA CYS A 111 19.43 0.37 -0.93
C CYS A 111 17.91 0.50 -1.02
N ALA A 112 17.32 -0.22 -1.98
CA ALA A 112 15.88 -0.44 -2.06
C ALA A 112 15.54 -1.91 -1.83
N TYR A 113 14.50 -2.15 -1.05
CA TYR A 113 13.91 -3.47 -0.82
C TYR A 113 12.50 -3.46 -1.35
N TYR A 114 12.13 -4.40 -2.21
CA TYR A 114 10.77 -4.52 -2.68
C TYR A 114 10.39 -5.98 -2.92
N ASP A 115 9.14 -6.30 -2.59
CA ASP A 115 8.59 -7.61 -2.88
C ASP A 115 8.14 -7.74 -4.34
N THR A 116 8.07 -8.97 -4.83
CA THR A 116 7.66 -9.27 -6.20
C THR A 116 6.35 -10.03 -6.28
N THR A 117 5.63 -10.08 -5.15
CA THR A 117 4.38 -10.86 -5.01
C THR A 117 3.18 -9.94 -5.04
N LEU A 118 2.34 -10.05 -6.07
CA LEU A 118 1.05 -9.37 -6.07
C LEU A 118 -0.07 -10.20 -5.44
N LEU A 119 -0.06 -11.50 -5.65
CA LEU A 119 -1.10 -12.39 -5.14
C LEU A 119 -0.50 -13.75 -4.79
N PHE A 120 -1.07 -14.40 -3.75
CA PHE A 120 -0.74 -15.76 -3.38
C PHE A 120 -0.81 -16.78 -4.49
N PRO A 121 -0.18 -17.84 -4.33
CA PRO A 121 1.07 -18.29 -3.69
C PRO A 121 2.18 -18.41 -4.72
N THR A 122 2.21 -17.50 -5.69
CA THR A 122 3.06 -17.63 -6.87
C THR A 122 4.54 -17.76 -6.50
N ASN A 123 4.99 -17.06 -5.49
CA ASN A 123 6.40 -17.07 -5.09
C ASN A 123 6.83 -18.32 -4.32
N LEU A 124 5.91 -19.06 -3.71
CA LEU A 124 6.24 -20.33 -3.07
C LEU A 124 6.54 -21.44 -4.07
N ILE A 125 6.08 -21.26 -5.31
CA ILE A 125 6.29 -22.22 -6.41
C ILE A 125 7.43 -21.73 -7.31
N ASP A 126 7.67 -20.42 -7.37
CA ASP A 126 8.73 -19.80 -8.15
C ASP A 126 9.86 -19.31 -7.26
N ALA A 127 10.97 -20.04 -7.24
CA ALA A 127 12.18 -19.66 -6.50
C ALA A 127 12.85 -18.35 -7.00
N GLN A 128 12.29 -17.68 -8.00
CA GLN A 128 12.77 -16.40 -8.51
C GLN A 128 12.04 -15.19 -7.94
N GLY A 129 11.01 -15.43 -7.12
CA GLY A 129 10.29 -14.38 -6.40
C GLY A 129 10.98 -13.94 -5.11
N GLY A 130 10.20 -13.38 -4.20
CA GLY A 130 10.67 -12.92 -2.89
C GLY A 130 10.97 -11.43 -2.86
N VAL A 131 11.75 -11.00 -1.86
CA VAL A 131 12.15 -9.60 -1.73
C VAL A 131 13.46 -9.37 -2.45
N ASN A 132 13.44 -8.46 -3.44
CA ASN A 132 14.64 -8.01 -4.14
C ASN A 132 15.35 -6.92 -3.34
N VAL A 133 16.69 -6.95 -3.36
CA VAL A 133 17.57 -5.94 -2.77
C VAL A 133 18.32 -5.28 -3.91
N LEU A 134 18.09 -3.98 -4.11
CA LEU A 134 18.80 -3.20 -5.12
C LEU A 134 19.82 -2.27 -4.47
N ASP A 135 21.04 -2.26 -5.00
CA ASP A 135 21.99 -1.16 -4.81
C ASP A 135 21.53 0.01 -5.68
N MET A 136 21.21 1.12 -5.03
CA MET A 136 20.70 2.36 -5.61
C MET A 136 21.72 3.49 -5.52
N SER A 137 22.99 3.18 -5.32
CA SER A 137 24.08 4.17 -5.29
C SER A 137 24.16 4.98 -6.60
N ASP A 138 23.84 4.32 -7.72
CA ASP A 138 23.49 4.96 -8.98
C ASP A 138 22.05 4.65 -9.35
N PRO A 139 21.09 5.54 -9.09
CA PRO A 139 19.69 5.28 -9.35
C PRO A 139 19.34 5.18 -10.85
N THR A 140 20.27 5.57 -11.75
CA THR A 140 20.08 5.39 -13.21
C THR A 140 20.30 3.95 -13.64
N GLN A 141 21.01 3.16 -12.84
CA GLN A 141 21.34 1.76 -13.08
C GLN A 141 21.18 0.93 -11.79
N PRO A 142 19.95 0.68 -11.34
CA PRO A 142 19.71 -0.16 -10.17
C PRO A 142 20.31 -1.56 -10.35
N VAL A 143 21.07 -2.03 -9.36
CA VAL A 143 21.76 -3.33 -9.42
C VAL A 143 21.18 -4.29 -8.39
N LEU A 144 20.69 -5.44 -8.83
CA LEU A 144 20.25 -6.51 -7.92
C LEU A 144 21.46 -7.11 -7.21
N THR A 145 21.52 -7.01 -5.89
CA THR A 145 22.61 -7.52 -5.06
C THR A 145 22.23 -8.76 -4.27
N ALA A 146 20.97 -8.90 -3.91
CA ALA A 146 20.46 -10.06 -3.20
C ALA A 146 18.96 -10.29 -3.48
N GLN A 147 18.50 -11.52 -3.23
CA GLN A 147 17.09 -11.88 -3.14
C GLN A 147 16.87 -12.59 -1.81
N LEU A 148 15.88 -12.14 -1.04
CA LEU A 148 15.52 -12.74 0.24
C LEU A 148 14.41 -13.75 -0.01
N LEU A 149 14.68 -15.02 0.31
CA LEU A 149 13.83 -16.16 -0.05
C LEU A 149 13.39 -16.96 1.18
N THR A 150 13.49 -16.39 2.38
CA THR A 150 12.94 -17.01 3.59
C THR A 150 11.41 -16.96 3.58
N PRO A 151 10.71 -17.75 4.40
CA PRO A 151 9.26 -17.92 4.28
C PRO A 151 8.44 -16.63 4.21
N ALA A 152 8.70 -15.66 5.10
CA ALA A 152 7.99 -14.39 5.06
C ALA A 152 8.45 -13.51 3.89
N MET A 153 9.72 -13.55 3.51
CA MET A 153 10.23 -12.78 2.37
C MET A 153 9.79 -13.34 1.01
N LEU A 154 9.46 -14.63 0.92
CA LEU A 154 8.86 -15.22 -0.29
C LEU A 154 7.45 -14.70 -0.53
N SER A 155 6.69 -14.42 0.51
CA SER A 155 5.32 -13.92 0.40
C SER A 155 5.00 -12.97 1.57
N PRO A 156 5.64 -11.79 1.61
CA PRO A 156 5.38 -10.82 2.68
C PRO A 156 3.99 -10.19 2.53
N HIS A 157 3.41 -10.27 1.35
CA HIS A 157 2.21 -9.53 0.98
C HIS A 157 2.47 -8.03 1.26
N GLU A 158 1.77 -7.42 2.18
CA GLU A 158 1.94 -6.00 2.52
C GLU A 158 2.77 -5.77 3.79
N SER A 159 3.30 -6.85 4.38
CA SER A 159 3.94 -6.80 5.69
C SER A 159 5.40 -6.38 5.69
N LEU A 160 6.03 -6.21 4.53
CA LEU A 160 7.43 -5.80 4.46
C LEU A 160 7.59 -4.38 5.02
N VAL A 161 8.37 -4.24 6.10
CA VAL A 161 8.62 -2.96 6.76
C VAL A 161 10.05 -2.87 7.28
N LEU A 162 10.51 -1.63 7.43
CA LEU A 162 11.87 -1.30 7.82
C LEU A 162 11.90 -0.37 9.04
N SER A 163 12.74 -0.70 10.02
CA SER A 163 13.15 0.23 11.08
C SER A 163 14.45 0.91 10.68
N LYS A 164 14.36 2.19 10.27
CA LYS A 164 15.55 2.99 9.93
C LYS A 164 16.46 3.22 11.13
N GLU A 165 15.87 3.35 12.32
CA GLU A 165 16.59 3.58 13.57
C GLU A 165 17.58 2.45 13.89
N ARG A 166 17.20 1.20 13.58
CA ARG A 166 18.00 0.02 13.91
C ARG A 166 18.61 -0.68 12.71
N GLY A 167 18.32 -0.26 11.50
CA GLY A 167 18.70 -1.01 10.30
C GLY A 167 18.14 -2.44 10.33
N VAL A 168 16.84 -2.58 10.60
CA VAL A 168 16.16 -3.88 10.66
C VAL A 168 15.07 -3.93 9.61
N LEU A 169 15.10 -4.96 8.78
CA LEU A 169 14.04 -5.29 7.83
C LEU A 169 13.26 -6.50 8.34
N ALA A 170 11.95 -6.44 8.37
CA ALA A 170 11.11 -7.55 8.82
C ALA A 170 9.86 -7.70 7.94
N ALA A 171 9.34 -8.93 7.92
CA ALA A 171 8.06 -9.26 7.32
C ALA A 171 7.40 -10.41 8.07
N VAL A 172 6.10 -10.57 7.91
CA VAL A 172 5.36 -11.74 8.35
C VAL A 172 4.74 -12.43 7.13
N LEU A 173 4.77 -13.76 7.10
CA LEU A 173 4.18 -14.53 6.01
C LEU A 173 2.71 -14.17 5.83
N GLY A 174 2.40 -13.59 4.68
CA GLY A 174 1.07 -13.08 4.34
C GLY A 174 0.15 -14.09 3.63
N ASN A 175 0.59 -15.34 3.49
CA ASN A 175 -0.18 -16.36 2.80
C ASN A 175 -1.14 -17.11 3.74
N PRO A 176 -2.48 -17.00 3.60
CA PRO A 176 -3.44 -17.63 4.49
C PRO A 176 -3.44 -19.17 4.44
N ALA A 177 -2.83 -19.78 3.43
CA ALA A 177 -2.72 -21.25 3.34
C ALA A 177 -1.64 -21.82 4.29
N PHE A 178 -0.80 -21.00 4.87
CA PHE A 178 0.35 -21.41 5.69
C PHE A 178 0.34 -20.70 7.06
N GLY A 179 -0.60 -21.05 7.91
CA GLY A 179 -0.56 -20.66 9.32
C GLY A 179 0.37 -21.57 10.18
N PRO A 180 0.90 -21.10 11.30
CA PRO A 180 0.88 -19.76 11.86
C PRO A 180 1.82 -18.81 11.11
N GLY A 181 1.59 -17.48 11.20
CA GLY A 181 2.44 -16.48 10.57
C GLY A 181 3.89 -16.58 11.00
N VAL A 182 4.78 -16.80 10.07
CA VAL A 182 6.22 -16.81 10.27
C VAL A 182 6.74 -15.39 10.12
N VAL A 183 7.52 -14.93 11.08
CA VAL A 183 8.19 -13.62 11.05
C VAL A 183 9.66 -13.82 10.72
N ASP A 184 10.12 -13.17 9.65
CA ASP A 184 11.51 -13.13 9.27
C ASP A 184 12.10 -11.77 9.62
N VAL A 185 13.31 -11.78 10.20
CA VAL A 185 14.01 -10.59 10.64
C VAL A 185 15.43 -10.57 10.08
N TYR A 186 15.77 -9.48 9.41
CA TYR A 186 17.08 -9.24 8.84
C TYR A 186 17.72 -7.99 9.43
N ASP A 187 19.03 -8.06 9.67
CA ASP A 187 19.87 -6.92 9.98
C ASP A 187 20.47 -6.38 8.67
N ILE A 188 20.23 -5.11 8.41
CA ILE A 188 20.71 -4.39 7.24
C ILE A 188 21.63 -3.22 7.61
N SER A 189 22.00 -3.11 8.90
CA SER A 189 22.76 -1.96 9.42
C SER A 189 24.22 -1.96 8.98
N GLY A 190 24.79 -3.12 8.65
CA GLY A 190 26.17 -3.25 8.19
C GLY A 190 26.34 -2.87 6.72
N ASP A 191 26.04 -3.80 5.84
CA ASP A 191 25.97 -3.57 4.39
C ASP A 191 24.55 -3.84 3.91
N CYS A 192 23.85 -2.79 3.59
CA CYS A 192 22.43 -2.86 3.24
C CYS A 192 22.16 -3.65 1.95
N ARG A 193 23.19 -3.86 1.12
CA ARG A 193 23.15 -4.66 -0.11
C ARG A 193 23.14 -6.17 0.17
N HIS A 194 23.57 -6.56 1.38
CA HIS A 194 23.73 -7.96 1.79
C HIS A 194 23.07 -8.21 3.17
N PRO A 195 21.71 -8.18 3.26
CA PRO A 195 20.98 -8.38 4.50
C PRO A 195 21.36 -9.67 5.23
N VAL A 196 21.56 -9.59 6.53
CA VAL A 196 21.94 -10.73 7.38
C VAL A 196 20.72 -11.28 8.12
N LEU A 197 20.32 -12.50 7.81
CA LEU A 197 19.20 -13.17 8.51
C LEU A 197 19.51 -13.33 10.00
N LYS A 198 18.63 -12.85 10.87
CA LYS A 198 18.71 -12.99 12.34
C LYS A 198 17.78 -14.06 12.88
N SER A 199 16.55 -14.13 12.36
CA SER A 199 15.59 -15.13 12.81
C SER A 199 14.51 -15.41 11.77
N VAL A 200 13.96 -16.63 11.87
CA VAL A 200 12.73 -17.11 11.22
C VAL A 200 11.90 -17.73 12.33
N ALA A 201 10.79 -17.10 12.72
CA ALA A 201 10.08 -17.51 13.92
C ALA A 201 8.56 -17.55 13.72
N PRO A 202 7.85 -18.64 14.12
CA PRO A 202 6.40 -18.76 13.99
C PRO A 202 5.68 -18.01 15.13
N VAL A 203 5.95 -16.73 15.27
CA VAL A 203 5.47 -15.88 16.37
C VAL A 203 4.42 -14.84 15.93
N GLY A 204 4.20 -14.71 14.62
CA GLY A 204 3.15 -13.89 14.04
C GLY A 204 1.85 -14.67 13.91
N VAL A 205 0.78 -13.94 13.70
CA VAL A 205 -0.45 -14.46 13.09
C VAL A 205 -0.35 -14.11 11.62
N LEU A 206 -1.03 -14.83 10.73
CA LEU A 206 -1.05 -14.52 9.29
C LEU A 206 -1.04 -13.01 9.09
N GLY A 207 0.04 -12.52 8.48
CA GLY A 207 0.25 -11.11 8.31
C GLY A 207 -0.45 -10.58 7.07
N HIS A 208 -0.72 -9.29 7.14
CA HIS A 208 -1.10 -8.48 6.00
C HIS A 208 -0.21 -7.25 6.05
N GLU A 209 -0.68 -6.08 6.44
CA GLU A 209 0.22 -4.97 6.69
C GLU A 209 0.83 -5.05 8.11
N SER A 210 2.02 -4.53 8.26
CA SER A 210 2.79 -4.52 9.51
C SER A 210 3.38 -3.14 9.79
N GLY A 211 3.89 -2.94 11.00
CA GLY A 211 4.54 -1.69 11.38
C GLY A 211 5.56 -1.87 12.50
N PHE A 212 6.51 -0.93 12.58
CA PHE A 212 7.45 -0.84 13.69
C PHE A 212 7.06 0.25 14.68
N SER A 213 7.32 0.01 15.97
CA SER A 213 7.47 1.11 16.93
C SER A 213 8.64 2.02 16.51
N PRO A 214 8.62 3.32 16.88
CA PRO A 214 9.64 4.26 16.43
C PRO A 214 11.05 3.89 16.90
N ASP A 215 11.19 3.19 18.03
CA ASP A 215 12.47 2.68 18.54
C ASP A 215 12.91 1.36 17.85
N GLY A 216 12.13 0.85 16.90
CA GLY A 216 12.39 -0.38 16.17
C GLY A 216 12.40 -1.66 17.01
N LYS A 217 11.91 -1.60 18.26
CA LYS A 217 11.95 -2.76 19.17
C LYS A 217 10.67 -3.58 19.19
N THR A 218 9.55 -3.02 18.70
CA THR A 218 8.30 -3.76 18.55
C THR A 218 7.91 -3.84 17.09
N PHE A 219 7.72 -5.04 16.59
CA PHE A 219 7.09 -5.30 15.31
C PHE A 219 5.62 -5.66 15.54
N TYR A 220 4.72 -4.95 14.85
CA TYR A 220 3.30 -5.22 14.88
C TYR A 220 2.90 -5.98 13.64
N SER A 221 2.35 -7.17 13.82
CA SER A 221 1.76 -8.00 12.76
C SER A 221 0.25 -7.90 12.82
N ALA A 222 -0.38 -7.56 11.71
CA ALA A 222 -1.82 -7.39 11.60
C ALA A 222 -2.41 -8.21 10.46
N SER A 223 -3.67 -8.63 10.58
CA SER A 223 -4.34 -9.38 9.53
C SER A 223 -5.85 -9.12 9.50
N PRO A 224 -6.44 -8.87 8.31
CA PRO A 224 -7.88 -8.86 8.14
C PRO A 224 -8.48 -10.27 8.03
N GLY A 225 -7.72 -11.25 7.54
CA GLY A 225 -8.18 -12.63 7.29
C GLY A 225 -8.28 -13.46 8.57
N THR A 226 -7.34 -13.30 9.50
CA THR A 226 -7.44 -13.75 10.88
C THR A 226 -7.48 -12.52 11.74
N PRO A 227 -8.63 -12.03 12.23
CA PRO A 227 -8.75 -10.72 12.85
C PRO A 227 -7.95 -10.64 14.14
N THR A 228 -6.65 -10.39 13.99
CA THR A 228 -5.68 -10.30 15.10
C THR A 228 -4.66 -9.20 14.82
N LEU A 229 -4.24 -8.53 15.89
CA LEU A 229 -3.06 -7.68 15.95
C LEU A 229 -2.13 -8.26 17.01
N THR A 230 -0.90 -8.59 16.61
CA THR A 230 0.14 -9.14 17.50
C THR A 230 1.31 -8.17 17.61
N ALA A 231 1.67 -7.78 18.82
CA ALA A 231 2.90 -7.06 19.11
C ALA A 231 4.00 -8.05 19.45
N ILE A 232 5.16 -7.94 18.79
CA ILE A 232 6.30 -8.85 18.92
C ILE A 232 7.52 -8.06 19.33
N ASP A 233 8.16 -8.45 20.41
CA ASP A 233 9.42 -7.87 20.87
C ASP A 233 10.58 -8.36 19.99
N LEU A 234 11.24 -7.42 19.33
CA LEU A 234 12.46 -7.60 18.55
C LEU A 234 13.68 -6.93 19.19
N THR A 235 13.68 -6.70 20.50
CA THR A 235 14.86 -6.19 21.21
C THR A 235 16.07 -7.08 20.93
N ASN A 236 15.88 -8.39 20.98
CA ASN A 236 16.84 -9.38 20.47
C ASN A 236 16.35 -9.91 19.12
N LEU A 237 17.00 -9.50 18.03
CA LEU A 237 16.61 -9.88 16.67
C LEU A 237 16.66 -11.39 16.40
N SER A 238 17.48 -12.13 17.18
CA SER A 238 17.61 -13.60 17.03
C SER A 238 16.54 -14.37 17.81
N VAL A 239 15.78 -13.71 18.67
CA VAL A 239 14.77 -14.35 19.54
C VAL A 239 13.53 -13.45 19.62
N PRO A 240 12.71 -13.38 18.56
CA PRO A 240 11.43 -12.66 18.58
C PRO A 240 10.49 -13.24 19.65
N VAL A 241 9.85 -12.39 20.44
CA VAL A 241 8.95 -12.81 21.52
C VAL A 241 7.60 -12.09 21.40
N PRO A 242 6.46 -12.81 21.29
CA PRO A 242 5.15 -12.19 21.35
C PRO A 242 4.92 -11.50 22.70
N ILE A 243 4.56 -10.23 22.67
CA ILE A 243 4.19 -9.44 23.85
C ILE A 243 2.70 -9.64 24.14
N MET A 244 1.89 -9.51 23.09
CA MET A 244 0.44 -9.49 23.17
C MET A 244 -0.20 -9.80 21.82
N THR A 245 -1.33 -10.50 21.85
CA THR A 245 -2.23 -10.65 20.68
C THR A 245 -3.62 -10.24 21.10
N ILE A 246 -4.28 -9.40 20.29
CA ILE A 246 -5.65 -8.94 20.50
C ILE A 246 -6.52 -9.30 19.30
N PRO A 247 -7.83 -9.62 19.52
CA PRO A 247 -8.78 -9.88 18.45
C PRO A 247 -9.21 -8.55 17.81
N LEU A 248 -8.49 -8.13 16.78
CA LEU A 248 -8.77 -6.91 16.02
C LEU A 248 -8.57 -7.16 14.54
N LYS A 249 -9.61 -6.92 13.74
CA LYS A 249 -9.47 -6.86 12.29
C LYS A 249 -8.66 -5.63 11.92
N SER A 250 -7.55 -5.83 11.25
CA SER A 250 -6.67 -4.74 10.80
C SER A 250 -6.24 -5.03 9.37
N HIS A 251 -6.52 -4.11 8.45
CA HIS A 251 -6.00 -4.17 7.10
C HIS A 251 -4.61 -3.55 7.08
N GLY A 252 -4.49 -2.29 7.49
CA GLY A 252 -3.22 -1.60 7.62
C GLY A 252 -3.02 -0.92 8.96
N LEU A 253 -1.78 -0.62 9.29
CA LEU A 253 -1.46 0.07 10.54
C LEU A 253 -0.24 0.98 10.44
N SER A 254 -0.26 2.04 11.24
CA SER A 254 0.91 2.87 11.51
C SER A 254 1.00 3.18 13.00
N ILE A 255 2.22 3.40 13.48
CA ILE A 255 2.50 3.75 14.88
C ILE A 255 2.91 5.23 14.96
N SER A 256 2.45 5.93 15.98
CA SER A 256 2.82 7.32 16.26
C SER A 256 4.31 7.49 16.54
N ALA A 257 4.82 8.72 16.39
CA ALA A 257 6.24 9.02 16.60
C ALA A 257 6.72 8.76 18.04
N ASP A 258 5.84 8.78 19.02
CA ASP A 258 6.14 8.45 20.43
C ASP A 258 5.88 6.97 20.78
N GLY A 259 5.36 6.19 19.83
CA GLY A 259 5.05 4.76 20.04
C GLY A 259 3.76 4.49 20.82
N ASN A 260 3.01 5.52 21.21
CA ASN A 260 1.88 5.38 22.13
C ASN A 260 0.54 5.17 21.44
N ARG A 261 0.46 5.41 20.13
CA ARG A 261 -0.75 5.25 19.32
C ARG A 261 -0.53 4.29 18.17
N ALA A 262 -1.54 3.48 17.88
CA ALA A 262 -1.65 2.75 16.63
C ALA A 262 -2.89 3.25 15.86
N TYR A 263 -2.68 3.56 14.59
CA TYR A 263 -3.71 3.99 13.65
C TYR A 263 -4.01 2.82 12.74
N ILE A 264 -5.20 2.25 12.88
CA ILE A 264 -5.60 0.99 12.23
C ILE A 264 -6.60 1.30 11.12
N ALA A 265 -6.20 1.06 9.89
CA ALA A 265 -7.08 1.11 8.73
C ALA A 265 -7.90 -0.18 8.62
N GLY A 266 -9.17 -0.10 8.20
CA GLY A 266 -10.05 -1.25 8.06
C GLY A 266 -10.37 -1.95 9.39
N GLY A 267 -10.23 -1.23 10.51
CA GLY A 267 -10.51 -1.72 11.85
C GLY A 267 -12.00 -1.98 12.11
N GLY A 268 -12.59 -2.92 11.35
CA GLY A 268 -13.90 -3.48 11.67
C GLY A 268 -13.74 -4.67 12.62
N GLY A 269 -14.50 -4.71 13.70
CA GLY A 269 -14.45 -5.82 14.66
C GLY A 269 -14.69 -5.32 16.07
N ASN A 270 -15.33 -6.15 16.88
CA ASN A 270 -15.65 -5.80 18.26
C ASN A 270 -14.43 -5.99 19.16
N MET A 271 -13.72 -4.91 19.46
CA MET A 271 -12.92 -4.90 20.68
C MET A 271 -13.88 -4.85 21.90
N PRO A 272 -13.54 -5.50 23.03
CA PRO A 272 -14.28 -5.31 24.26
C PRO A 272 -14.40 -3.82 24.60
N GLY A 273 -15.63 -3.29 24.60
CA GLY A 273 -15.90 -1.87 24.84
C GLY A 273 -16.04 -0.99 23.60
N SER A 274 -15.90 -1.52 22.39
CA SER A 274 -16.11 -0.75 21.15
C SER A 274 -17.59 -0.61 20.79
N SER A 275 -17.96 0.56 20.26
CA SER A 275 -19.33 0.90 19.89
C SER A 275 -19.46 1.27 18.41
N GLY A 276 -19.15 0.39 17.48
CA GLY A 276 -19.28 0.69 16.05
C GLY A 276 -19.83 -0.47 15.23
N PRO A 277 -20.42 -0.22 14.05
CA PRO A 277 -20.88 -1.29 13.18
C PRO A 277 -19.71 -2.15 12.70
N GLU A 278 -19.89 -3.46 12.73
CA GLU A 278 -18.84 -4.47 12.45
C GLU A 278 -18.18 -4.35 11.07
N ASN A 279 -18.81 -3.67 10.12
CA ASN A 279 -18.40 -3.59 8.71
C ASN A 279 -18.36 -2.16 8.17
N ALA A 280 -18.15 -1.16 9.02
CA ALA A 280 -18.02 0.22 8.52
C ALA A 280 -16.64 0.45 7.91
N SER A 281 -16.60 1.07 6.71
CA SER A 281 -15.37 1.65 6.19
C SER A 281 -14.86 2.71 7.15
N GLY A 282 -13.57 2.68 7.48
CA GLY A 282 -13.01 3.64 8.40
C GLY A 282 -11.74 3.18 9.08
N MET A 283 -11.37 3.89 10.12
CA MET A 283 -10.18 3.61 10.91
C MET A 283 -10.43 3.72 12.41
N VAL A 284 -9.52 3.13 13.18
CA VAL A 284 -9.54 3.11 14.65
C VAL A 284 -8.22 3.68 15.17
N ILE A 285 -8.30 4.49 16.23
CA ILE A 285 -7.14 4.98 16.99
C ILE A 285 -7.07 4.17 18.29
N LEU A 286 -5.93 3.52 18.50
CA LEU A 286 -5.66 2.71 19.70
C LEU A 286 -4.58 3.36 20.57
N ASP A 287 -4.76 3.27 21.88
CA ASP A 287 -3.71 3.48 22.88
C ASP A 287 -2.92 2.17 23.04
N VAL A 288 -1.65 2.19 22.66
CA VAL A 288 -0.70 1.09 22.76
C VAL A 288 0.49 1.44 23.67
N SER A 289 0.35 2.49 24.48
CA SER A 289 1.41 3.03 25.34
C SER A 289 1.98 2.01 26.33
N GLU A 290 1.15 1.07 26.80
CA GLU A 290 1.62 0.02 27.70
C GLU A 290 2.53 -1.02 27.00
N ILE A 291 2.30 -1.26 25.70
CA ILE A 291 3.19 -2.07 24.87
C ILE A 291 4.52 -1.33 24.68
N GLN A 292 4.47 -0.05 24.32
CA GLN A 292 5.68 0.78 24.17
C GLN A 292 6.49 0.86 25.44
N ALA A 293 5.83 0.97 26.58
CA ALA A 293 6.47 1.00 27.91
C ALA A 293 6.94 -0.38 28.42
N ARG A 294 6.72 -1.46 27.65
CA ARG A 294 7.07 -2.84 28.04
C ARG A 294 6.47 -3.25 29.37
N LYS A 295 5.25 -2.83 29.67
CA LYS A 295 4.57 -3.24 30.91
C LYS A 295 4.32 -4.75 30.92
N PRO A 296 4.43 -5.41 32.07
CA PRO A 296 3.96 -6.79 32.22
C PRO A 296 2.45 -6.87 31.95
N LYS A 297 2.02 -7.78 31.05
CA LYS A 297 0.61 -7.93 30.65
C LYS A 297 -0.02 -6.60 30.19
N PRO A 298 0.50 -5.99 29.10
CA PRO A 298 0.01 -4.71 28.65
C PRO A 298 -1.44 -4.81 28.20
N THR A 299 -2.15 -3.70 28.28
CA THR A 299 -3.52 -3.54 27.76
C THR A 299 -3.52 -2.62 26.54
N VAL A 300 -4.48 -2.82 25.65
CA VAL A 300 -4.73 -1.95 24.51
C VAL A 300 -6.16 -1.40 24.64
N ARG A 301 -6.32 -0.12 24.38
CA ARG A 301 -7.60 0.58 24.52
C ARG A 301 -7.94 1.32 23.24
N GLU A 302 -9.17 1.17 22.75
CA GLU A 302 -9.70 2.03 21.69
C GLU A 302 -9.92 3.44 22.24
N ILE A 303 -9.38 4.46 21.54
CA ILE A 303 -9.59 5.86 21.85
C ILE A 303 -10.82 6.37 21.10
N SER A 304 -10.84 6.10 19.80
CA SER A 304 -11.90 6.57 18.92
C SER A 304 -11.91 5.79 17.60
N ARG A 305 -12.95 6.09 16.84
CA ARG A 305 -13.15 5.53 15.50
C ARG A 305 -13.73 6.62 14.61
N VAL A 306 -13.32 6.65 13.35
CA VAL A 306 -13.94 7.48 12.31
C VAL A 306 -14.37 6.60 11.15
N THR A 307 -15.56 6.86 10.61
CA THR A 307 -16.14 6.13 9.49
C THR A 307 -16.54 7.09 8.38
N TRP A 308 -16.62 6.60 7.18
CA TRP A 308 -17.09 7.33 6.00
C TRP A 308 -18.02 6.48 5.15
N PRO A 309 -18.91 7.13 4.36
CA PRO A 309 -19.99 6.43 3.65
C PRO A 309 -19.56 5.67 2.39
N SER A 310 -18.35 5.90 1.88
CA SER A 310 -17.88 5.20 0.68
C SER A 310 -17.62 3.72 0.98
N ILE A 311 -18.14 2.87 0.11
CA ILE A 311 -17.92 1.42 0.18
C ILE A 311 -16.59 1.14 -0.49
N SER A 312 -15.55 1.05 0.31
CA SER A 312 -14.19 0.72 -0.08
C SER A 312 -13.48 0.12 1.13
N ILE A 313 -12.29 -0.40 0.92
CA ILE A 313 -11.52 -1.02 2.00
C ILE A 313 -10.40 -0.07 2.40
N PRO A 314 -10.44 0.51 3.62
CA PRO A 314 -9.33 1.32 4.12
C PRO A 314 -8.04 0.50 4.17
N GLN A 315 -6.98 1.01 3.54
CA GLN A 315 -5.74 0.30 3.33
C GLN A 315 -4.65 0.75 4.29
N ASN A 316 -4.41 2.04 4.39
CA ASN A 316 -3.26 2.57 5.11
C ASN A 316 -3.58 3.93 5.73
N ALA A 317 -3.06 4.22 6.93
CA ALA A 317 -3.22 5.50 7.60
C ALA A 317 -1.88 5.95 8.21
N ILE A 318 -1.30 7.04 7.70
CA ILE A 318 0.03 7.52 8.08
C ILE A 318 -0.10 8.78 8.92
N PRO A 319 0.41 8.79 10.18
CA PRO A 319 0.43 9.98 11.01
C PRO A 319 1.47 10.99 10.50
N ILE A 320 1.04 12.25 10.37
CA ILE A 320 1.87 13.38 9.99
C ILE A 320 1.55 14.58 10.89
N THR A 321 2.49 15.53 10.94
CA THR A 321 2.23 16.86 11.51
C THR A 321 2.49 17.92 10.44
N ILE A 322 1.58 18.90 10.33
CA ILE A 322 1.77 20.08 9.46
C ILE A 322 1.58 21.30 10.33
N LYS A 323 2.61 22.16 10.39
CA LYS A 323 2.65 23.35 11.24
C LYS A 323 2.27 23.04 12.70
N GLY A 324 2.81 21.93 13.20
CA GLY A 324 2.59 21.47 14.58
C GLY A 324 1.21 20.85 14.86
N LYS A 325 0.31 20.74 13.88
CA LYS A 325 -0.99 20.08 14.03
C LYS A 325 -0.93 18.65 13.50
N PRO A 326 -1.53 17.69 14.22
CA PRO A 326 -1.51 16.28 13.82
C PRO A 326 -2.64 15.95 12.83
N TYR A 327 -2.27 15.17 11.81
CA TYR A 327 -3.18 14.66 10.78
C TYR A 327 -2.84 13.20 10.46
N LEU A 328 -3.75 12.54 9.74
CA LEU A 328 -3.49 11.27 9.08
C LEU A 328 -3.69 11.42 7.59
N VAL A 329 -2.82 10.83 6.80
CA VAL A 329 -3.07 10.54 5.39
C VAL A 329 -3.54 9.11 5.32
N GLU A 330 -4.75 8.92 4.83
CA GLU A 330 -5.37 7.61 4.68
C GLU A 330 -5.72 7.37 3.21
N ILE A 331 -5.75 6.12 2.78
CA ILE A 331 -6.19 5.71 1.45
C ILE A 331 -7.02 4.44 1.54
N ASP A 332 -8.13 4.43 0.81
CA ASP A 332 -8.93 3.22 0.57
C ASP A 332 -8.47 2.54 -0.72
N GLU A 333 -8.45 1.21 -0.72
CA GLU A 333 -8.31 0.40 -1.92
C GLU A 333 -9.67 -0.09 -2.45
N TYR A 334 -9.67 -0.72 -3.63
CA TYR A 334 -10.81 -1.35 -4.33
C TYR A 334 -11.84 -0.40 -4.91
N THR A 335 -12.65 -1.01 -5.77
CA THR A 335 -13.87 -0.41 -6.34
C THR A 335 -15.09 -1.15 -5.84
N ASP A 336 -16.22 -0.49 -5.70
CA ASP A 336 -17.46 -1.10 -5.23
C ASP A 336 -18.07 -2.08 -6.23
N SER A 337 -17.67 -2.05 -7.49
CA SER A 337 -18.09 -3.03 -8.49
C SER A 337 -17.73 -4.48 -8.11
N THR A 338 -16.75 -4.65 -7.22
CA THR A 338 -16.25 -5.96 -6.77
C THR A 338 -16.67 -6.33 -5.36
N THR A 339 -17.00 -5.35 -4.52
CA THR A 339 -17.29 -5.56 -3.09
C THR A 339 -18.75 -5.31 -2.73
N SER A 340 -19.52 -4.64 -3.59
CA SER A 340 -20.92 -4.32 -3.34
C SER A 340 -21.83 -4.71 -4.49
N PRO A 341 -22.93 -5.44 -4.21
CA PRO A 341 -23.98 -5.72 -5.21
C PRO A 341 -24.70 -4.47 -5.72
N SER A 342 -24.52 -3.31 -5.07
CA SER A 342 -25.20 -2.07 -5.43
C SER A 342 -24.69 -1.43 -6.72
N GLY A 343 -23.44 -1.75 -7.14
CA GLY A 343 -22.85 -1.21 -8.36
C GLY A 343 -22.82 0.32 -8.44
N ALA A 344 -22.73 1.00 -7.28
CA ALA A 344 -22.85 2.46 -7.19
C ALA A 344 -21.66 3.23 -7.82
N GLY A 345 -20.58 2.51 -8.19
CA GLY A 345 -19.44 3.09 -8.90
C GLY A 345 -18.47 3.87 -8.01
N ASN A 346 -18.50 3.66 -6.70
CA ASN A 346 -17.53 4.28 -5.79
C ASN A 346 -16.16 3.63 -5.94
N ILE A 347 -15.12 4.45 -5.91
CA ILE A 347 -13.73 4.00 -5.99
C ILE A 347 -12.98 4.49 -4.77
N GLY A 348 -12.16 3.60 -4.20
CA GLY A 348 -11.25 3.92 -3.11
C GLY A 348 -10.25 5.00 -3.53
N ALA A 349 -10.05 5.99 -2.66
CA ALA A 349 -9.13 7.09 -2.86
C ALA A 349 -8.63 7.62 -1.52
N GLY A 350 -7.59 8.46 -1.56
CA GLY A 350 -6.98 9.01 -0.36
C GLY A 350 -7.81 10.13 0.28
N ARG A 351 -7.53 10.40 1.57
CA ARG A 351 -8.07 11.52 2.34
C ARG A 351 -7.09 11.99 3.41
N ILE A 352 -7.33 13.20 3.91
CA ILE A 352 -6.63 13.75 5.06
C ILE A 352 -7.62 13.86 6.21
N ILE A 353 -7.19 13.39 7.39
CA ILE A 353 -8.00 13.34 8.60
C ILE A 353 -7.33 14.21 9.67
N ASP A 354 -8.04 15.18 10.21
CA ASP A 354 -7.61 15.96 11.38
C ASP A 354 -7.81 15.12 12.65
N ILE A 355 -6.72 14.94 13.40
CA ILE A 355 -6.69 14.23 14.68
C ILE A 355 -6.21 15.14 15.82
N SER A 356 -6.39 16.46 15.69
CA SER A 356 -6.08 17.41 16.77
C SER A 356 -6.84 17.11 18.07
N ASP A 357 -8.03 16.56 17.95
CA ASP A 357 -8.77 15.86 19.01
C ASP A 357 -8.87 14.38 18.63
N GLU A 358 -7.99 13.54 19.19
CA GLU A 358 -7.97 12.09 18.91
C GLU A 358 -9.29 11.39 19.24
N THR A 359 -10.15 11.99 20.08
CA THR A 359 -11.46 11.42 20.44
C THR A 359 -12.54 11.75 19.40
N LYS A 360 -12.26 12.67 18.46
CA LYS A 360 -13.19 13.16 17.43
C LYS A 360 -12.47 13.38 16.10
N PRO A 361 -11.81 12.37 15.53
CA PRO A 361 -11.13 12.50 14.25
C PRO A 361 -12.10 12.91 13.15
N LYS A 362 -11.66 13.76 12.21
CA LYS A 362 -12.50 14.34 11.18
C LYS A 362 -11.81 14.34 9.81
N VAL A 363 -12.47 13.78 8.81
CA VAL A 363 -12.05 13.93 7.41
C VAL A 363 -12.18 15.40 7.00
N ILE A 364 -11.09 16.00 6.51
CA ILE A 364 -11.04 17.44 6.16
C ILE A 364 -10.83 17.70 4.68
N SER A 365 -10.23 16.74 3.95
CA SER A 365 -10.01 16.84 2.51
C SER A 365 -9.81 15.45 1.91
N ASN A 366 -9.65 15.39 0.61
CA ASN A 366 -9.46 14.14 -0.11
C ASN A 366 -8.39 14.27 -1.20
N LEU A 367 -7.91 13.10 -1.68
CA LEU A 367 -6.91 12.93 -2.73
C LEU A 367 -7.54 12.08 -3.84
N ARG A 368 -8.62 12.58 -4.47
CA ARG A 368 -9.39 11.88 -5.49
C ARG A 368 -9.06 12.43 -6.88
N LEU A 369 -9.11 11.58 -7.88
CA LEU A 369 -9.01 11.95 -9.29
C LEU A 369 -10.41 12.04 -9.93
N GLU A 370 -10.54 12.70 -11.06
CA GLU A 370 -11.82 12.77 -11.77
C GLU A 370 -12.31 11.39 -12.21
N VAL A 371 -11.39 10.47 -12.55
CA VAL A 371 -11.76 9.09 -12.91
C VAL A 371 -12.46 8.35 -11.77
N HIS A 372 -12.26 8.78 -10.52
CA HIS A 372 -12.91 8.19 -9.34
C HIS A 372 -14.35 8.66 -9.14
N GLN A 373 -14.79 9.65 -9.90
CA GLN A 373 -16.12 10.21 -9.71
C GLN A 373 -17.22 9.31 -10.28
N PRO A 374 -18.39 9.21 -9.63
CA PRO A 374 -19.47 8.35 -10.07
C PRO A 374 -19.97 8.67 -11.47
N GLU A 375 -20.00 9.95 -11.85
CA GLU A 375 -20.41 10.40 -13.20
C GLU A 375 -19.52 9.87 -14.32
N ASN A 376 -18.28 9.51 -14.01
CA ASN A 376 -17.33 8.96 -14.97
C ASN A 376 -17.39 7.42 -15.09
N LYS A 377 -18.28 6.75 -14.34
CA LYS A 377 -18.38 5.29 -14.30
C LYS A 377 -18.55 4.67 -15.70
N ALA A 378 -19.51 5.15 -16.47
CA ALA A 378 -19.83 4.57 -17.78
C ALA A 378 -18.65 4.65 -18.77
N VAL A 379 -17.82 5.69 -18.63
CA VAL A 379 -16.66 5.90 -19.49
C VAL A 379 -15.50 5.00 -19.06
N ARG A 380 -15.18 4.97 -17.77
CA ARG A 380 -14.05 4.19 -17.24
C ARG A 380 -14.26 2.68 -17.29
N ASP A 381 -15.52 2.21 -17.17
CA ASP A 381 -15.80 0.76 -17.16
C ASP A 381 -15.43 0.08 -18.51
N GLY A 382 -15.29 0.86 -19.57
CA GLY A 382 -14.81 0.40 -20.88
C GLY A 382 -13.29 0.43 -21.06
N ASP A 383 -12.54 0.94 -20.09
CA ASP A 383 -11.10 1.11 -20.20
C ASP A 383 -10.34 -0.20 -19.97
N PRO A 384 -9.15 -0.36 -20.57
CA PRO A 384 -8.26 -1.47 -20.26
C PRO A 384 -7.92 -1.50 -18.76
N GLY A 385 -7.98 -2.67 -18.15
CA GLY A 385 -7.69 -2.82 -16.73
C GLY A 385 -8.77 -2.33 -15.77
N ALA A 386 -9.82 -1.63 -16.21
CA ALA A 386 -10.92 -1.21 -15.33
C ALA A 386 -11.60 -2.38 -14.61
N ASN A 387 -11.62 -3.52 -15.27
CA ASN A 387 -12.14 -4.80 -14.76
C ASN A 387 -11.05 -5.73 -14.25
N LEU A 388 -9.83 -5.24 -14.04
CA LEU A 388 -8.83 -6.00 -13.29
C LEU A 388 -9.44 -6.45 -11.97
N PRO A 389 -9.33 -7.75 -11.63
CA PRO A 389 -10.04 -8.26 -10.48
C PRO A 389 -9.78 -7.38 -9.27
N VAL A 390 -10.85 -6.87 -8.71
CA VAL A 390 -10.95 -6.17 -7.44
C VAL A 390 -10.39 -4.75 -7.35
N GLN A 391 -9.52 -4.26 -8.24
CA GLN A 391 -8.79 -3.00 -7.99
C GLN A 391 -9.03 -1.88 -9.01
N GLY A 392 -8.93 -2.18 -10.29
CA GLY A 392 -9.20 -1.19 -11.34
C GLY A 392 -8.52 0.16 -11.10
N TYR A 393 -9.30 1.23 -11.01
CA TYR A 393 -8.84 2.59 -10.71
C TYR A 393 -8.72 2.89 -9.22
N GLY A 394 -8.83 1.92 -8.32
CA GLY A 394 -8.70 2.13 -6.87
C GLY A 394 -7.34 2.71 -6.48
N GLY A 395 -7.29 3.35 -5.31
CA GLY A 395 -6.03 3.62 -4.64
C GLY A 395 -5.46 2.35 -4.04
N HIS A 396 -4.19 2.40 -3.61
CA HIS A 396 -3.61 1.31 -2.83
C HIS A 396 -2.75 1.83 -1.67
N TYR A 397 -1.66 2.54 -1.95
CA TYR A 397 -0.81 3.11 -0.91
C TYR A 397 -0.51 4.58 -1.12
N CYS A 398 -0.54 5.35 -0.04
CA CYS A 398 0.12 6.65 0.04
C CYS A 398 1.34 6.56 0.95
N ASN A 399 2.31 7.45 0.75
CA ASN A 399 3.39 7.69 1.70
C ASN A 399 3.90 9.13 1.58
N VAL A 400 4.67 9.57 2.59
CA VAL A 400 5.22 10.91 2.71
C VAL A 400 6.73 10.88 2.87
N PRO A 401 7.48 11.88 2.38
CA PRO A 401 8.94 11.93 2.52
C PRO A 401 9.40 12.08 3.97
N THR A 402 8.58 12.67 4.81
CA THR A 402 8.80 12.85 6.25
C THR A 402 7.46 12.96 6.96
N ARG A 403 7.39 12.52 8.20
CA ARG A 403 6.17 12.68 9.02
C ARG A 403 6.01 14.06 9.65
N VAL A 404 7.06 14.89 9.62
CA VAL A 404 7.04 16.25 10.17
C VAL A 404 7.12 17.24 9.02
N ASP A 405 6.10 18.08 8.89
CA ASP A 405 5.95 19.10 7.86
C ASP A 405 6.21 18.57 6.43
N PRO A 406 5.56 17.46 6.02
CA PRO A 406 5.66 17.00 4.64
C PRO A 406 5.06 18.06 3.70
N THR A 407 5.77 18.35 2.61
CA THR A 407 5.25 19.26 1.57
C THR A 407 4.40 18.50 0.55
N ILE A 408 4.64 17.20 0.41
CA ILE A 408 3.94 16.33 -0.55
C ILE A 408 3.52 15.00 0.08
N VAL A 409 2.54 14.37 -0.56
CA VAL A 409 2.23 12.95 -0.45
C VAL A 409 2.26 12.33 -1.84
N ALA A 410 2.78 11.12 -1.96
CA ALA A 410 2.69 10.32 -3.17
C ALA A 410 1.84 9.09 -2.93
N CYS A 411 0.96 8.78 -3.87
CA CYS A 411 0.01 7.66 -3.80
C CYS A 411 0.10 6.80 -5.05
N SER A 412 0.17 5.50 -4.88
CA SER A 412 -0.03 4.52 -5.94
C SER A 412 -1.54 4.34 -6.16
N MET A 413 -2.01 4.65 -7.37
CA MET A 413 -3.42 4.61 -7.75
C MET A 413 -3.65 3.66 -8.93
N ILE A 414 -3.26 2.43 -8.72
CA ILE A 414 -3.38 1.26 -9.59
C ILE A 414 -3.19 1.61 -11.08
N ILE A 415 -4.27 1.68 -11.88
CA ILE A 415 -4.20 2.00 -13.32
C ILE A 415 -3.73 3.44 -13.55
N SER A 416 -4.08 4.35 -12.66
CA SER A 416 -3.69 5.77 -12.77
C SER A 416 -2.21 6.04 -12.50
N GLY A 417 -1.46 5.03 -12.03
CA GLY A 417 -0.03 5.15 -11.75
C GLY A 417 0.29 5.86 -10.42
N LEU A 418 1.50 6.35 -10.30
CA LEU A 418 1.96 7.14 -9.16
C LEU A 418 1.46 8.57 -9.26
N ARG A 419 0.76 9.07 -8.24
CA ARG A 419 0.20 10.43 -8.15
C ARG A 419 0.84 11.19 -7.00
N VAL A 420 1.19 12.45 -7.21
CA VAL A 420 1.87 13.30 -6.21
C VAL A 420 1.04 14.55 -5.95
N PHE A 421 0.76 14.80 -4.67
CA PHE A 421 -0.08 15.91 -4.25
C PHE A 421 0.70 16.82 -3.30
N ASP A 422 0.55 18.13 -3.46
CA ASP A 422 0.95 19.16 -2.50
C ASP A 422 -0.06 19.16 -1.34
N ILE A 423 0.45 18.98 -0.12
CA ILE A 423 -0.37 18.90 1.10
C ILE A 423 0.04 19.97 2.13
N ARG A 424 0.81 20.99 1.75
CA ARG A 424 1.21 22.10 2.65
C ARG A 424 0.02 22.84 3.23
N ASP A 425 -1.09 22.86 2.50
CA ASP A 425 -2.42 23.16 3.02
C ASP A 425 -3.24 21.87 3.04
N PRO A 426 -3.40 21.22 4.20
CA PRO A 426 -4.11 19.94 4.29
C PRO A 426 -5.60 20.03 4.01
N PHE A 427 -6.17 21.25 3.99
CA PHE A 427 -7.59 21.48 3.65
C PHE A 427 -7.82 21.58 2.14
N HIS A 428 -6.78 21.97 1.38
CA HIS A 428 -6.86 22.20 -0.06
C HIS A 428 -5.70 21.53 -0.79
N PRO A 429 -5.57 20.19 -0.73
CA PRO A 429 -4.55 19.49 -1.48
C PRO A 429 -4.76 19.68 -2.99
N ARG A 430 -3.67 19.60 -3.75
CA ARG A 430 -3.71 19.64 -5.22
C ARG A 430 -2.71 18.68 -5.81
N GLU A 431 -3.05 18.05 -6.90
CA GLU A 431 -2.09 17.26 -7.67
C GLU A 431 -1.02 18.18 -8.27
N ILE A 432 0.23 17.76 -8.25
CA ILE A 432 1.36 18.53 -8.76
C ILE A 432 2.20 17.76 -9.78
N ALA A 433 2.15 16.43 -9.72
CA ALA A 433 2.91 15.57 -10.61
C ALA A 433 2.30 14.17 -10.68
N TYR A 434 2.61 13.44 -11.75
CA TYR A 434 2.31 12.01 -11.86
C TYR A 434 3.27 11.30 -12.81
N PHE A 435 3.41 10.00 -12.59
CA PHE A 435 4.11 9.08 -13.47
C PHE A 435 3.29 7.80 -13.65
N ASN A 436 2.91 7.54 -14.89
CA ASN A 436 2.26 6.30 -15.28
C ASN A 436 3.15 5.65 -16.35
N PRO A 437 3.83 4.52 -16.06
CA PRO A 437 4.84 3.96 -16.96
C PRO A 437 4.23 3.47 -18.26
N PRO A 438 5.05 3.22 -19.29
CA PRO A 438 4.61 2.50 -20.47
C PRO A 438 3.88 1.20 -20.13
N THR A 439 2.71 0.97 -20.72
CA THR A 439 2.00 -0.30 -20.54
C THR A 439 2.79 -1.43 -21.18
N SER A 440 2.76 -2.59 -20.54
CA SER A 440 3.40 -3.79 -21.06
C SER A 440 2.36 -4.71 -21.69
N PRO A 441 2.65 -5.32 -22.86
CA PRO A 441 1.77 -6.33 -23.44
C PRO A 441 1.80 -7.60 -22.59
N ARG A 442 0.86 -7.70 -21.66
CA ARG A 442 0.64 -8.87 -20.82
C ARG A 442 -0.79 -9.35 -20.93
N ASN A 443 -0.96 -10.66 -20.86
CA ASN A 443 -2.21 -11.33 -21.20
C ASN A 443 -3.23 -11.39 -20.04
N PHE A 444 -3.24 -10.45 -19.10
CA PHE A 444 -4.19 -10.56 -17.99
C PHE A 444 -4.64 -9.21 -17.42
N PRO A 445 -5.93 -8.94 -17.47
CA PRO A 445 -6.88 -9.38 -18.50
C PRO A 445 -6.67 -8.64 -19.82
N GLU A 446 -6.03 -7.46 -19.78
CA GLU A 446 -5.65 -6.62 -20.91
C GLU A 446 -4.36 -5.86 -20.56
N GLU A 447 -3.73 -5.26 -21.56
CA GLU A 447 -2.56 -4.39 -21.38
C GLU A 447 -2.92 -3.20 -20.48
N SER A 448 -2.25 -3.07 -19.34
CA SER A 448 -2.52 -2.06 -18.33
C SER A 448 -1.30 -1.81 -17.45
N ASN A 449 -1.41 -0.84 -16.53
CA ASN A 449 -0.50 -0.59 -15.43
C ASN A 449 -1.09 -1.11 -14.11
N TRP A 450 -0.23 -1.32 -13.13
CA TRP A 450 -0.64 -1.79 -11.82
C TRP A 450 0.27 -1.21 -10.73
N ALA A 451 0.18 0.11 -10.48
CA ALA A 451 0.92 0.79 -9.43
C ALA A 451 0.35 0.39 -8.06
N MET A 452 1.11 -0.42 -7.33
CA MET A 452 0.64 -1.07 -6.11
C MET A 452 1.35 -0.62 -4.85
N SER A 453 2.64 -0.29 -4.95
CA SER A 453 3.47 -0.21 -3.76
C SER A 453 3.29 1.07 -2.96
N SER A 454 3.49 0.96 -1.64
CA SER A 454 3.87 2.10 -0.81
C SER A 454 5.18 2.68 -1.34
N PRO A 455 5.20 3.96 -1.77
CA PRO A 455 6.42 4.53 -2.34
C PRO A 455 7.42 4.93 -1.25
N SER A 456 8.72 4.87 -1.60
CA SER A 456 9.81 5.44 -0.81
C SER A 456 10.34 6.74 -1.43
N PHE A 457 11.01 7.55 -0.63
CA PHE A 457 11.46 8.88 -1.06
C PHE A 457 12.95 9.09 -0.88
N VAL A 458 13.52 9.87 -1.79
CA VAL A 458 14.88 10.44 -1.74
C VAL A 458 14.76 11.96 -1.85
N PRO A 459 14.43 12.66 -0.74
CA PRO A 459 14.08 14.07 -0.79
C PRO A 459 15.21 14.95 -1.34
N GLU A 460 16.45 14.61 -1.04
CA GLU A 460 17.65 15.32 -1.49
C GLU A 460 17.85 15.32 -3.02
N ARG A 461 17.28 14.31 -3.71
CA ARG A 461 17.29 14.20 -5.19
C ARG A 461 15.92 14.47 -5.81
N LYS A 462 14.89 14.76 -5.01
CA LYS A 462 13.48 14.85 -5.42
C LYS A 462 12.97 13.59 -6.12
N GLU A 463 13.44 12.43 -5.67
CA GLU A 463 13.09 11.13 -6.25
C GLU A 463 12.06 10.40 -5.39
N ILE A 464 11.22 9.64 -6.08
CA ILE A 464 10.22 8.71 -5.52
C ILE A 464 10.49 7.35 -6.14
N TRP A 465 10.64 6.34 -5.31
CA TRP A 465 10.82 4.96 -5.73
C TRP A 465 9.55 4.17 -5.46
N TYR A 466 9.05 3.49 -6.46
CA TYR A 466 7.85 2.66 -6.34
C TYR A 466 7.88 1.47 -7.27
N THR A 467 6.96 0.52 -7.13
CA THR A 467 6.80 -0.59 -8.05
C THR A 467 5.44 -0.58 -8.71
N ASP A 468 5.45 -0.95 -9.98
CA ASP A 468 4.30 -1.37 -10.75
C ASP A 468 4.33 -2.90 -10.89
N GLY A 469 3.21 -3.56 -10.63
CA GLY A 469 3.13 -5.02 -10.60
C GLY A 469 3.45 -5.68 -11.92
N PHE A 470 3.24 -5.00 -13.03
CA PHE A 470 3.47 -5.55 -14.37
C PHE A 470 4.81 -5.17 -14.97
N SER A 471 5.36 -4.04 -14.59
CA SER A 471 6.57 -3.50 -15.23
C SER A 471 7.78 -3.40 -14.30
N GLY A 472 7.63 -3.42 -12.97
CA GLY A 472 8.71 -3.53 -12.02
C GLY A 472 8.99 -2.28 -11.19
N PHE A 473 10.23 -2.12 -10.76
CA PHE A 473 10.69 -1.00 -9.94
C PHE A 473 11.05 0.22 -10.79
N TYR A 474 10.69 1.40 -10.28
CA TYR A 474 10.99 2.69 -10.88
C TYR A 474 11.58 3.67 -9.86
N ALA A 475 12.64 4.36 -10.27
CA ALA A 475 13.12 5.59 -9.66
C ALA A 475 12.64 6.77 -10.53
N VAL A 476 11.77 7.61 -9.96
CA VAL A 476 11.11 8.72 -10.65
C VAL A 476 11.51 10.03 -9.97
N ARG A 477 12.02 11.00 -10.73
CA ARG A 477 12.31 12.36 -10.23
C ARG A 477 11.14 13.29 -10.51
N VAL A 478 10.77 14.07 -9.51
CA VAL A 478 9.82 15.19 -9.67
C VAL A 478 10.58 16.41 -10.20
N THR A 479 10.11 16.95 -11.32
CA THR A 479 10.77 18.01 -12.11
C THR A 479 9.97 19.33 -12.08
N ASN A 480 10.44 20.32 -12.86
CA ASN A 480 9.76 21.61 -13.05
C ASN A 480 9.46 22.35 -11.74
N GLY A 481 10.19 22.08 -10.67
CA GLY A 481 9.96 22.69 -9.35
C GLY A 481 8.63 22.28 -8.69
N ALA A 482 7.96 21.23 -9.19
CA ALA A 482 6.67 20.79 -8.66
C ALA A 482 6.78 20.29 -7.20
N TRP A 483 7.86 19.62 -6.83
CA TRP A 483 8.17 19.33 -5.43
C TRP A 483 8.96 20.50 -4.83
N ALA A 484 8.24 21.47 -4.30
CA ALA A 484 8.86 22.62 -3.64
C ALA A 484 9.59 22.21 -2.34
N ASP A 485 10.67 22.92 -2.06
CA ASP A 485 11.32 22.84 -0.76
C ASP A 485 10.41 23.44 0.35
N LYS A 486 10.77 23.19 1.61
CA LYS A 486 10.03 23.69 2.78
C LYS A 486 10.03 25.21 2.85
#